data_bd95b05d1516a22d3d6c45e3dc8b0f8b
#
_entry.id   bd95b05d1516a22d3d6c45e3dc8b0f8b
#
_cell.length_a   1.000
_cell.length_b   1.000
_cell.length_c   1.000
_cell.angle_alpha   90.00
_cell.angle_beta   90.00
_cell.angle_gamma   90.00
#
_symmetry.space_group_name_H-M   'P 1'
#
loop_
_entity.id
_entity.type
_entity.pdbx_description
1 polymer ?
#
loop_
_entity_poly.entity_id
_entity_poly.type
_entity_poly.pdbx_seq_one_letter_code
_entity_poly.pdbx_strand_id
1 'polypeptide(L)'
;IGLGFAIPANSARVVAAVAGAIPIVRAVKNSLSGVIVSRVSGILNGTCNYILSEMLRTGAAYETVLAEAQRLGYAESDPFLDVSGGDAAHKVLILASIAFGARPDFAQVQVEGIDKIQAMDIALSNKFDYRIKLVAEAFRAGSSVKCRVAPVLVRHDHPLAQINGPLNAVLVEGEP
;
A
#
# COMPACT_ATOMS: atom_id res chain seq x y z
N ILE A 1 7.75 -0.56 17.43
CA ILE A 1 8.76 0.01 16.52
C ILE A 1 9.70 -1.13 16.17
N GLY A 2 9.43 -1.85 15.10
CA GLY A 2 10.28 -2.93 14.63
C GLY A 2 10.66 -2.66 13.18
N LEU A 3 11.89 -2.24 12.93
CA LEU A 3 12.52 -2.28 11.62
C LEU A 3 12.96 -3.72 11.38
N GLY A 4 12.20 -4.46 10.58
CA GLY A 4 12.61 -5.76 10.08
C GLY A 4 13.28 -5.60 8.72
N PHE A 5 14.58 -5.72 8.64
CA PHE A 5 15.33 -5.83 7.39
C PHE A 5 15.53 -7.31 7.08
N ALA A 6 14.97 -7.78 5.98
CA ALA A 6 15.34 -9.07 5.41
C ALA A 6 15.81 -8.83 3.97
N ILE A 7 17.09 -9.00 3.71
CA ILE A 7 17.69 -8.90 2.38
C ILE A 7 17.96 -10.33 1.88
N PRO A 8 17.23 -10.83 0.86
CA PRO A 8 17.65 -12.04 0.14
C PRO A 8 18.77 -11.70 -0.84
N ALA A 9 19.65 -12.67 -1.08
CA ALA A 9 20.96 -12.49 -1.73
C ALA A 9 20.97 -11.96 -3.18
N ASN A 10 19.83 -11.82 -3.87
CA ASN A 10 19.78 -11.40 -5.27
C ASN A 10 18.72 -10.34 -5.60
N SER A 11 18.08 -9.75 -4.62
CA SER A 11 17.23 -8.56 -4.81
C SER A 11 17.14 -7.81 -3.48
N ALA A 12 17.51 -6.53 -3.45
CA ALA A 12 17.32 -5.71 -2.26
C ALA A 12 15.81 -5.44 -2.08
N ARG A 13 15.19 -6.06 -1.06
CA ARG A 13 13.83 -5.76 -0.62
C ARG A 13 13.89 -5.08 0.73
N VAL A 14 13.46 -3.84 0.79
CA VAL A 14 13.33 -3.11 2.05
C VAL A 14 11.85 -3.02 2.39
N VAL A 15 11.43 -3.65 3.48
CA VAL A 15 10.08 -3.49 4.03
C VAL A 15 10.16 -2.52 5.19
N ALA A 16 9.63 -1.33 5.01
CA ALA A 16 9.50 -0.34 6.08
C ALA A 16 8.03 -0.16 6.43
N ALA A 17 7.65 -0.53 7.66
CA ALA A 17 6.35 -0.19 8.22
C ALA A 17 6.39 1.29 8.65
N VAL A 18 5.58 2.13 8.01
CA VAL A 18 5.51 3.56 8.31
C VAL A 18 4.20 3.84 9.01
N ALA A 19 4.23 3.92 10.33
CA ALA A 19 3.20 4.63 11.07
C ALA A 19 3.52 6.13 10.99
N GLY A 20 2.80 6.90 10.20
CA GLY A 20 2.83 8.36 10.16
C GLY A 20 4.22 8.97 9.96
N ALA A 21 4.52 9.46 8.78
CA ALA A 21 5.67 10.30 8.44
C ALA A 21 7.10 9.73 8.66
N ILE A 22 7.69 9.07 7.60
CA ILE A 22 8.98 9.53 7.09
C ILE A 22 10.32 8.96 7.62
N PRO A 23 10.52 7.73 7.94
CA PRO A 23 11.82 7.15 7.66
C PRO A 23 11.97 6.69 6.21
N ILE A 24 10.84 6.49 5.47
CA ILE A 24 10.91 5.93 4.11
C ILE A 24 11.68 6.81 3.13
N VAL A 25 11.54 8.12 3.22
CA VAL A 25 12.29 9.08 2.39
C VAL A 25 13.80 8.97 2.67
N ARG A 26 14.19 8.84 3.92
CA ARG A 26 15.59 8.63 4.33
C ARG A 26 16.09 7.24 3.92
N ALA A 27 15.27 6.20 4.12
CA ALA A 27 15.61 4.85 3.75
C ALA A 27 15.82 4.72 2.24
N VAL A 28 14.93 5.28 1.43
CA VAL A 28 15.07 5.27 -0.04
C VAL A 28 16.30 6.09 -0.47
N LYS A 29 16.56 7.26 0.13
CA LYS A 29 17.71 8.10 -0.25
C LYS A 29 19.05 7.54 0.21
N ASN A 30 19.12 6.99 1.42
CA ASN A 30 20.41 6.67 2.05
C ASN A 30 20.76 5.17 1.98
N SER A 31 19.74 4.28 2.01
CA SER A 31 19.99 2.83 2.03
C SER A 31 19.97 2.20 0.64
N LEU A 32 19.53 2.95 -0.38
CA LEU A 32 19.47 2.49 -1.77
C LEU A 32 20.50 3.21 -2.66
N SER A 33 21.47 3.92 -2.07
CA SER A 33 22.61 4.45 -2.84
C SER A 33 23.39 3.26 -3.44
N GLY A 34 23.35 3.11 -4.76
CA GLY A 34 23.95 1.99 -5.49
C GLY A 34 22.97 0.91 -5.93
N VAL A 35 21.69 1.00 -5.56
CA VAL A 35 20.62 0.10 -6.03
C VAL A 35 19.81 0.78 -7.13
N ILE A 36 19.66 0.11 -8.27
CA ILE A 36 18.75 0.56 -9.33
C ILE A 36 17.33 0.12 -8.95
N VAL A 37 16.54 1.05 -8.41
CA VAL A 37 15.16 0.76 -8.03
C VAL A 37 14.33 0.46 -9.28
N SER A 38 13.68 -0.70 -9.30
CA SER A 38 12.77 -1.14 -10.37
C SER A 38 11.30 -0.91 -10.01
N ARG A 39 10.94 -1.09 -8.72
CA ARG A 39 9.57 -0.93 -8.21
C ARG A 39 9.57 -0.44 -6.77
N VAL A 40 8.57 0.38 -6.46
CA VAL A 40 8.16 0.71 -5.09
C VAL A 40 6.68 0.37 -4.97
N SER A 41 6.30 -0.42 -3.99
CA SER A 41 4.91 -0.78 -3.72
C SER A 41 4.62 -0.68 -2.23
N GLY A 42 3.37 -0.45 -1.86
CA GLY A 42 3.05 -0.35 -0.44
C GLY A 42 1.58 -0.17 -0.12
N ILE A 43 1.27 -0.39 1.15
CA ILE A 43 0.02 -0.01 1.78
C ILE A 43 0.25 1.39 2.35
N LEU A 44 -0.27 2.41 1.66
CA LEU A 44 0.01 3.81 1.96
C LEU A 44 -1.16 4.55 2.65
N ASN A 45 -2.30 3.86 2.82
CA ASN A 45 -3.46 4.40 3.50
C ASN A 45 -3.90 3.46 4.64
N GLY A 46 -3.79 3.94 5.88
CA GLY A 46 -4.10 3.17 7.08
C GLY A 46 -5.58 2.92 7.26
N THR A 47 -6.44 3.89 6.88
CA THR A 47 -7.91 3.77 6.94
C THR A 47 -8.40 2.62 6.08
N CYS A 48 -7.98 2.56 4.82
CA CYS A 48 -8.33 1.45 3.92
C CYS A 48 -7.81 0.11 4.43
N ASN A 49 -6.57 0.06 4.93
CA ASN A 49 -6.02 -1.18 5.45
C ASN A 49 -6.76 -1.65 6.70
N TYR A 50 -7.17 -0.73 7.59
CA TYR A 50 -8.01 -1.04 8.73
C TYR A 50 -9.35 -1.64 8.27
N ILE A 51 -10.06 -0.99 7.34
CA ILE A 51 -11.36 -1.44 6.84
C ILE A 51 -11.24 -2.85 6.25
N LEU A 52 -10.32 -3.09 5.32
CA LEU A 52 -10.13 -4.41 4.69
C LEU A 52 -9.73 -5.49 5.70
N SER A 53 -8.92 -5.14 6.71
CA SER A 53 -8.53 -6.07 7.77
C SER A 53 -9.70 -6.44 8.66
N GLU A 54 -10.56 -5.49 9.02
CA GLU A 54 -11.74 -5.73 9.84
C GLU A 54 -12.84 -6.50 9.09
N MET A 55 -13.05 -6.21 7.79
CA MET A 55 -13.92 -7.01 6.95
C MET A 55 -13.47 -8.48 6.91
N LEU A 56 -12.16 -8.72 6.80
CA LEU A 56 -11.60 -10.07 6.84
C LEU A 56 -11.82 -10.75 8.21
N ARG A 57 -11.58 -10.02 9.29
CA ARG A 57 -11.68 -10.55 10.66
C ARG A 57 -13.11 -10.86 11.08
N THR A 58 -14.06 -10.00 10.70
CA THR A 58 -15.45 -10.06 11.19
C THR A 58 -16.43 -10.67 10.18
N GLY A 59 -16.09 -10.66 8.89
CA GLY A 59 -17.03 -11.00 7.81
C GLY A 59 -18.10 -9.92 7.56
N ALA A 60 -17.98 -8.75 8.21
CA ALA A 60 -18.97 -7.67 8.10
C ALA A 60 -18.87 -6.97 6.73
N ALA A 61 -19.98 -6.34 6.33
CA ALA A 61 -20.06 -5.53 5.12
C ALA A 61 -19.21 -4.25 5.25
N TYR A 62 -18.78 -3.74 4.11
CA TYR A 62 -17.95 -2.53 4.00
C TYR A 62 -18.54 -1.35 4.78
N GLU A 63 -19.83 -1.06 4.60
CA GLU A 63 -20.50 0.07 5.24
C GLU A 63 -20.51 -0.03 6.77
N THR A 64 -20.68 -1.24 7.30
CA THR A 64 -20.65 -1.51 8.74
C THR A 64 -19.27 -1.23 9.31
N VAL A 65 -18.23 -1.70 8.63
CA VAL A 65 -16.84 -1.52 9.07
C VAL A 65 -16.41 -0.06 8.91
N LEU A 66 -16.83 0.63 7.85
CA LEU A 66 -16.58 2.05 7.65
C LEU A 66 -17.19 2.89 8.78
N ALA A 67 -18.45 2.64 9.14
CA ALA A 67 -19.11 3.34 10.25
C ALA A 67 -18.36 3.13 11.58
N GLU A 68 -17.88 1.92 11.82
CA GLU A 68 -17.07 1.63 13.01
C GLU A 68 -15.69 2.32 12.97
N ALA A 69 -15.04 2.36 11.80
CA ALA A 69 -13.80 3.09 11.59
C ALA A 69 -13.96 4.59 11.89
N GLN A 70 -15.08 5.19 11.47
CA GLN A 70 -15.43 6.58 11.78
C GLN A 70 -15.65 6.78 13.29
N ARG A 71 -16.39 5.88 13.92
CA ARG A 71 -16.65 5.93 15.38
C ARG A 71 -15.37 5.86 16.20
N LEU A 72 -14.38 5.07 15.74
CA LEU A 72 -13.08 4.88 16.40
C LEU A 72 -12.05 5.94 16.02
N GLY A 73 -12.36 6.84 15.07
CA GLY A 73 -11.45 7.90 14.62
C GLY A 73 -10.38 7.43 13.63
N TYR A 74 -10.52 6.24 13.03
CA TYR A 74 -9.66 5.77 11.94
C TYR A 74 -10.08 6.32 10.57
N ALA A 75 -11.34 6.73 10.43
CA ALA A 75 -11.85 7.41 9.25
C ALA A 75 -12.50 8.73 9.66
N GLU A 76 -12.34 9.75 8.83
CA GLU A 76 -13.02 11.04 9.00
C GLU A 76 -14.50 10.93 8.60
N SER A 77 -15.30 11.97 8.90
CA SER A 77 -16.72 12.03 8.51
C SER A 77 -16.91 12.00 7.00
N ASP A 78 -15.99 12.62 6.24
CA ASP A 78 -15.88 12.45 4.79
C ASP A 78 -14.62 11.61 4.47
N PRO A 79 -14.75 10.29 4.32
CA PRO A 79 -13.62 9.40 4.07
C PRO A 79 -13.26 9.28 2.59
N PHE A 80 -13.90 10.06 1.69
CA PHE A 80 -13.80 9.88 0.24
C PHE A 80 -12.36 9.83 -0.27
N LEU A 81 -11.51 10.76 0.19
CA LEU A 81 -10.11 10.82 -0.26
C LEU A 81 -9.33 9.54 0.10
N ASP A 82 -9.64 8.94 1.25
CA ASP A 82 -9.03 7.68 1.67
C ASP A 82 -9.56 6.51 0.85
N VAL A 83 -10.89 6.28 0.90
CA VAL A 83 -11.50 5.06 0.37
C VAL A 83 -11.51 5.01 -1.15
N SER A 84 -11.48 6.15 -1.83
CA SER A 84 -11.29 6.25 -3.28
C SER A 84 -9.85 5.93 -3.73
N GLY A 85 -8.88 5.88 -2.81
CA GLY A 85 -7.46 5.67 -3.11
C GLY A 85 -6.69 6.96 -3.45
N GLY A 86 -7.34 8.14 -3.38
CA GLY A 86 -6.72 9.41 -3.73
C GLY A 86 -5.53 9.79 -2.83
N ASP A 87 -5.66 9.60 -1.51
CA ASP A 87 -4.56 9.82 -0.56
C ASP A 87 -3.35 8.92 -0.86
N ALA A 88 -3.60 7.64 -1.14
CA ALA A 88 -2.55 6.69 -1.52
C ALA A 88 -1.89 7.07 -2.86
N ALA A 89 -2.67 7.63 -3.81
CA ALA A 89 -2.15 8.11 -5.09
C ALA A 89 -1.21 9.32 -4.92
N HIS A 90 -1.54 10.29 -4.07
CA HIS A 90 -0.63 11.39 -3.76
C HIS A 90 0.66 10.89 -3.12
N LYS A 91 0.57 9.93 -2.19
CA LYS A 91 1.74 9.38 -1.49
C LYS A 91 2.65 8.59 -2.43
N VAL A 92 2.10 7.78 -3.35
CA VAL A 92 2.93 7.02 -4.30
C VAL A 92 3.64 7.92 -5.29
N LEU A 93 3.06 9.05 -5.69
CA LEU A 93 3.75 10.04 -6.54
C LEU A 93 4.97 10.65 -5.86
N ILE A 94 4.87 10.95 -4.56
CA ILE A 94 6.01 11.42 -3.77
C ILE A 94 7.10 10.35 -3.72
N LEU A 95 6.72 9.09 -3.45
CA LEU A 95 7.68 7.98 -3.41
C LEU A 95 8.31 7.74 -4.79
N ALA A 96 7.54 7.81 -5.87
CA ALA A 96 8.04 7.69 -7.24
C ALA A 96 9.07 8.79 -7.56
N SER A 97 8.78 10.03 -7.16
CA SER A 97 9.70 11.15 -7.37
C SER A 97 11.04 10.94 -6.64
N ILE A 98 10.99 10.39 -5.43
CA ILE A 98 12.19 10.13 -4.64
C ILE A 98 12.97 8.92 -5.17
N ALA A 99 12.27 7.82 -5.51
CA ALA A 99 12.91 6.57 -5.87
C ALA A 99 13.45 6.56 -7.31
N PHE A 100 12.79 7.26 -8.22
CA PHE A 100 13.13 7.22 -9.64
C PHE A 100 13.66 8.55 -10.20
N GLY A 101 13.64 9.63 -9.40
CA GLY A 101 13.94 10.98 -9.91
C GLY A 101 12.93 11.49 -10.95
N ALA A 102 11.77 10.84 -11.07
CA ALA A 102 10.72 11.18 -12.01
C ALA A 102 9.68 12.09 -11.36
N ARG A 103 8.93 12.82 -12.19
CA ARG A 103 7.77 13.61 -11.72
C ARG A 103 6.52 13.13 -12.48
N PRO A 104 5.94 11.97 -12.10
CA PRO A 104 4.74 11.49 -12.74
C PRO A 104 3.59 12.47 -12.49
N ASP A 105 2.74 12.64 -13.51
CA ASP A 105 1.54 13.46 -13.40
C ASP A 105 0.43 12.68 -12.67
N PHE A 106 -0.25 13.32 -11.73
CA PHE A 106 -1.40 12.74 -11.02
C PHE A 106 -2.50 12.27 -11.99
N ALA A 107 -2.74 13.02 -13.06
CA ALA A 107 -3.74 12.67 -14.08
C ALA A 107 -3.46 11.33 -14.79
N GLN A 108 -2.22 10.83 -14.72
CA GLN A 108 -1.81 9.55 -15.33
C GLN A 108 -1.83 8.38 -14.33
N VAL A 109 -2.12 8.65 -13.06
CA VAL A 109 -2.22 7.59 -12.05
C VAL A 109 -3.55 6.86 -12.23
N GLN A 110 -3.48 5.54 -12.41
CA GLN A 110 -4.68 4.71 -12.36
C GLN A 110 -5.07 4.52 -10.90
N VAL A 111 -6.27 4.95 -10.52
CA VAL A 111 -6.74 4.89 -9.14
C VAL A 111 -8.07 4.16 -9.08
N GLU A 112 -8.11 3.12 -8.25
CA GLU A 112 -9.32 2.39 -7.88
C GLU A 112 -9.35 2.27 -6.35
N GLY A 113 -10.49 2.63 -5.74
CA GLY A 113 -10.71 2.59 -4.31
C GLY A 113 -11.22 1.24 -3.80
N ILE A 114 -11.56 1.20 -2.51
CA ILE A 114 -12.07 -0.01 -1.84
C ILE A 114 -13.60 0.00 -1.66
N ASP A 115 -14.27 1.06 -2.06
CA ASP A 115 -15.71 1.29 -1.87
C ASP A 115 -16.62 0.26 -2.57
N LYS A 116 -16.08 -0.49 -3.53
CA LYS A 116 -16.79 -1.56 -4.25
C LYS A 116 -16.51 -2.97 -3.72
N ILE A 117 -15.59 -3.10 -2.77
CA ILE A 117 -15.22 -4.41 -2.21
C ILE A 117 -16.33 -4.92 -1.30
N GLN A 118 -16.79 -6.13 -1.59
CA GLN A 118 -17.84 -6.79 -0.84
C GLN A 118 -17.29 -7.82 0.15
N ALA A 119 -18.06 -8.14 1.18
CA ALA A 119 -17.70 -9.19 2.15
C ALA A 119 -17.44 -10.56 1.47
N MET A 120 -18.14 -10.83 0.36
CA MET A 120 -17.95 -12.04 -0.44
C MET A 120 -16.56 -12.08 -1.09
N ASP A 121 -16.06 -10.94 -1.60
CA ASP A 121 -14.72 -10.85 -2.21
C ASP A 121 -13.63 -11.18 -1.17
N ILE A 122 -13.80 -10.63 0.04
CA ILE A 122 -12.90 -10.90 1.17
C ILE A 122 -12.93 -12.38 1.57
N ALA A 123 -14.14 -12.98 1.66
CA ALA A 123 -14.28 -14.38 2.02
C ALA A 123 -13.67 -15.31 0.97
N LEU A 124 -13.90 -15.04 -0.31
CA LEU A 124 -13.34 -15.81 -1.42
C LEU A 124 -11.82 -15.67 -1.48
N SER A 125 -11.29 -14.47 -1.36
CA SER A 125 -9.83 -14.26 -1.37
C SER A 125 -9.16 -15.06 -0.25
N ASN A 126 -9.74 -15.03 0.96
CA ASN A 126 -9.23 -15.77 2.10
C ASN A 126 -9.24 -17.30 1.87
N LYS A 127 -10.31 -17.82 1.25
CA LYS A 127 -10.44 -19.25 0.91
C LYS A 127 -9.34 -19.74 -0.03
N PHE A 128 -8.82 -18.87 -0.90
CA PHE A 128 -7.77 -19.17 -1.86
C PHE A 128 -6.38 -18.70 -1.40
N ASP A 129 -6.19 -18.44 -0.11
CA ASP A 129 -4.91 -18.04 0.48
C ASP A 129 -4.41 -16.66 0.01
N TYR A 130 -5.35 -15.76 -0.31
CA TYR A 130 -5.06 -14.36 -0.64
C TYR A 130 -5.65 -13.41 0.39
N ARG A 131 -5.11 -12.20 0.41
CA ARG A 131 -5.65 -11.04 1.13
C ARG A 131 -5.90 -9.92 0.14
N ILE A 132 -7.04 -9.25 0.25
CA ILE A 132 -7.27 -8.02 -0.51
C ILE A 132 -6.59 -6.88 0.24
N LYS A 133 -5.71 -6.15 -0.44
CA LYS A 133 -5.04 -4.96 0.08
C LYS A 133 -5.13 -3.83 -0.93
N LEU A 134 -5.34 -2.59 -0.46
CA LEU A 134 -5.16 -1.42 -1.33
C LEU A 134 -3.67 -1.16 -1.47
N VAL A 135 -3.13 -1.47 -2.63
CA VAL A 135 -1.70 -1.32 -2.91
C VAL A 135 -1.49 -0.16 -3.87
N ALA A 136 -0.63 0.76 -3.46
CA ALA A 136 -0.09 1.81 -4.31
C ALA A 136 1.28 1.37 -4.80
N GLU A 137 1.54 1.48 -6.10
CA GLU A 137 2.83 1.11 -6.67
C GLU A 137 3.30 2.09 -7.73
N ALA A 138 4.61 2.25 -7.81
CA ALA A 138 5.32 2.94 -8.87
C ALA A 138 6.41 2.01 -9.43
N PHE A 139 6.52 1.92 -10.74
CA PHE A 139 7.48 1.04 -11.40
C PHE A 139 7.97 1.59 -12.74
N ARG A 140 9.17 1.16 -13.14
CA ARG A 140 9.71 1.50 -14.45
C ARG A 140 9.00 0.72 -15.54
N ALA A 141 8.55 1.45 -16.59
CA ALA A 141 7.96 0.90 -17.81
C ALA A 141 8.71 1.49 -19.01
N GLY A 142 9.78 0.83 -19.42
CA GLY A 142 10.72 1.39 -20.41
C GLY A 142 11.40 2.64 -19.87
N SER A 143 11.30 3.76 -20.60
CA SER A 143 11.86 5.07 -20.21
C SER A 143 10.95 5.87 -19.26
N SER A 144 9.74 5.40 -18.96
CA SER A 144 8.77 6.10 -18.13
C SER A 144 8.59 5.43 -16.77
N VAL A 145 8.02 6.16 -15.82
CA VAL A 145 7.55 5.64 -14.52
C VAL A 145 6.04 5.65 -14.53
N LYS A 146 5.43 4.51 -14.24
CA LYS A 146 3.98 4.38 -14.08
C LYS A 146 3.62 4.24 -12.62
N CYS A 147 2.47 4.82 -12.25
CA CYS A 147 1.91 4.73 -10.90
C CYS A 147 0.48 4.20 -10.99
N ARG A 148 0.11 3.36 -10.03
CA ARG A 148 -1.28 2.92 -9.84
C ARG A 148 -1.61 2.69 -8.38
N VAL A 149 -2.87 2.77 -8.05
CA VAL A 149 -3.45 2.42 -6.76
C VAL A 149 -4.68 1.57 -7.03
N ALA A 150 -4.72 0.37 -6.50
CA ALA A 150 -5.88 -0.51 -6.67
C ALA A 150 -5.97 -1.55 -5.53
N PRO A 151 -7.16 -2.08 -5.27
CA PRO A 151 -7.30 -3.32 -4.53
C PRO A 151 -6.66 -4.47 -5.32
N VAL A 152 -5.80 -5.24 -4.66
CA VAL A 152 -5.13 -6.39 -5.29
C VAL A 152 -5.20 -7.61 -4.39
N LEU A 153 -5.20 -8.78 -5.01
CA LEU A 153 -5.05 -10.05 -4.33
C LEU A 153 -3.57 -10.29 -4.01
N VAL A 154 -3.23 -10.22 -2.73
CA VAL A 154 -1.88 -10.46 -2.24
C VAL A 154 -1.82 -11.85 -1.61
N ARG A 155 -0.90 -12.70 -2.06
CA ARG A 155 -0.72 -14.03 -1.48
C ARG A 155 -0.45 -13.93 0.02
N HIS A 156 -0.98 -14.88 0.79
CA HIS A 156 -0.86 -14.87 2.26
C HIS A 156 0.60 -14.85 2.75
N ASP A 157 1.52 -15.50 2.03
CA ASP A 157 2.95 -15.54 2.36
C ASP A 157 3.72 -14.26 1.98
N HIS A 158 3.10 -13.33 1.26
CA HIS A 158 3.72 -12.08 0.87
C HIS A 158 3.77 -11.09 2.05
N PRO A 159 4.87 -10.33 2.25
CA PRO A 159 5.01 -9.40 3.38
C PRO A 159 3.85 -8.40 3.53
N LEU A 160 3.32 -7.85 2.43
CA LEU A 160 2.20 -6.89 2.50
C LEU A 160 0.89 -7.54 2.97
N ALA A 161 0.70 -8.85 2.80
CA ALA A 161 -0.48 -9.55 3.29
C ALA A 161 -0.54 -9.61 4.82
N GLN A 162 0.62 -9.54 5.48
CA GLN A 162 0.74 -9.61 6.93
C GLN A 162 0.54 -8.25 7.61
N ILE A 163 0.45 -7.17 6.85
CA ILE A 163 0.23 -5.82 7.38
C ILE A 163 -1.26 -5.62 7.63
N ASN A 164 -1.68 -5.65 8.88
CA ASN A 164 -3.10 -5.55 9.26
C ASN A 164 -3.39 -4.30 10.11
N GLY A 165 -4.68 -4.01 10.32
CA GLY A 165 -5.12 -2.82 11.04
C GLY A 165 -4.72 -1.51 10.32
N PRO A 166 -4.53 -0.40 11.06
CA PRO A 166 -4.23 0.91 10.47
C PRO A 166 -2.74 1.08 10.09
N LEU A 167 -2.02 -0.01 9.88
CA LEU A 167 -0.60 0.03 9.58
C LEU A 167 -0.34 0.28 8.10
N ASN A 168 0.75 1.01 7.82
CA ASN A 168 1.29 1.22 6.49
C ASN A 168 2.59 0.40 6.32
N ALA A 169 2.92 0.08 5.08
CA ALA A 169 4.17 -0.58 4.73
C ALA A 169 4.61 -0.20 3.32
N VAL A 170 5.91 -0.16 3.10
CA VAL A 170 6.50 0.06 1.76
C VAL A 170 7.50 -1.05 1.49
N LEU A 171 7.41 -1.60 0.30
CA LEU A 171 8.34 -2.56 -0.28
C LEU A 171 9.07 -1.88 -1.44
N VAL A 172 10.39 -1.94 -1.44
CA VAL A 172 11.23 -1.44 -2.53
C VAL A 172 11.97 -2.61 -3.14
N GLU A 173 11.88 -2.73 -4.46
CA GLU A 173 12.54 -3.76 -5.25
C GLU A 173 13.55 -3.10 -6.19
N GLY A 174 14.73 -3.68 -6.32
CA GLY A 174 15.78 -3.18 -7.19
C GLY A 174 16.92 -4.17 -7.33
N GLU A 175 17.85 -3.84 -8.20
CA GLU A 175 19.06 -4.62 -8.46
C GLU A 175 20.26 -3.81 -7.93
N PRO A 176 21.29 -4.51 -7.38
CA PRO A 176 22.51 -3.87 -6.93
C PRO A 176 23.36 -3.34 -8.09
#